data_800cca8fe70b30906e5c3a914284e515
#
_entry.id   800cca8fe70b30906e5c3a914284e515
#
_cell.length_a   1.000
_cell.length_b   1.000
_cell.length_c   1.000
_cell.angle_alpha   90.00
_cell.angle_beta   90.00
_cell.angle_gamma   90.00
#
_symmetry.space_group_name_H-M   'P 1'
#
loop_
_entity.id
_entity.type
_entity.pdbx_description
1 polymer ?
#
loop_
_entity_poly.entity_id
_entity_poly.type
_entity_poly.pdbx_seq_one_letter_code
_entity_poly.pdbx_strand_id
1 'polypeptide(L)'
;MKISNDKEVTARRYREQDAEEIVGLIRRNFLEVNIKDYGEKAMNALAKHHDVDWFRGLAANANVYVFCIEEKIVGVGSIASYWGSLTESILLTIFVLPELHGQGIGRFIIQTLEQDELFLRADRIEIPASITAVEFYKKQGYDYKDGLNQLDDEGHYRLEKFNKR
;
A
#
# COMPACT_ATOMS: atom_id res chain seq x y z
N MET A 1 -4.88 16.89 -3.49
CA MET A 1 -6.24 16.31 -3.39
C MET A 1 -6.93 16.84 -2.14
N LYS A 2 -8.15 17.28 -2.25
CA LYS A 2 -8.93 17.76 -1.08
C LYS A 2 -9.83 16.67 -0.52
N ILE A 3 -9.90 16.59 0.80
CA ILE A 3 -10.80 15.70 1.53
C ILE A 3 -11.80 16.55 2.34
N SER A 4 -12.66 15.90 3.15
CA SER A 4 -13.63 16.62 3.99
C SER A 4 -12.96 17.71 4.84
N ASN A 5 -13.71 18.79 5.12
CA ASN A 5 -13.23 19.97 5.84
C ASN A 5 -12.15 20.76 5.09
N ASP A 6 -12.12 20.68 3.76
CA ASP A 6 -11.18 21.38 2.87
C ASP A 6 -9.68 21.12 3.17
N LYS A 7 -9.39 20.00 3.84
CA LYS A 7 -7.99 19.63 4.08
C LYS A 7 -7.34 19.14 2.80
N GLU A 8 -6.13 19.65 2.53
CA GLU A 8 -5.34 19.25 1.37
C GLU A 8 -4.42 18.10 1.71
N VAL A 9 -4.49 17.02 0.90
CA VAL A 9 -3.56 15.90 0.99
C VAL A 9 -2.54 16.05 -0.14
N THR A 10 -1.26 16.09 0.21
CA THR A 10 -0.16 16.18 -0.75
C THR A 10 0.68 14.92 -0.75
N ALA A 11 1.23 14.56 -1.91
CA ALA A 11 2.10 13.41 -2.08
C ALA A 11 3.55 13.88 -2.25
N ARG A 12 4.49 13.15 -1.65
CA ARG A 12 5.92 13.35 -1.86
C ARG A 12 6.68 12.05 -1.68
N ARG A 13 7.94 12.05 -2.09
CA ARG A 13 8.82 10.90 -1.85
C ARG A 13 9.14 10.78 -0.36
N TYR A 14 9.31 9.55 0.07
CA TYR A 14 9.77 9.18 1.41
C TYR A 14 11.13 9.79 1.72
N ARG A 15 11.32 10.16 2.99
CA ARG A 15 12.60 10.58 3.57
C ARG A 15 12.89 9.72 4.78
N GLU A 16 14.18 9.55 5.09
CA GLU A 16 14.62 8.67 6.19
C GLU A 16 13.94 9.01 7.52
N GLN A 17 13.74 10.28 7.82
CA GLN A 17 13.08 10.72 9.06
C GLN A 17 11.59 10.38 9.14
N ASP A 18 10.97 9.93 8.05
CA ASP A 18 9.56 9.55 8.04
C ASP A 18 9.31 8.14 8.61
N ALA A 19 10.36 7.32 8.75
CA ALA A 19 10.23 5.89 9.00
C ALA A 19 9.42 5.56 10.26
N GLU A 20 9.67 6.24 11.37
CA GLU A 20 8.96 5.98 12.63
C GLU A 20 7.47 6.30 12.54
N GLU A 21 7.13 7.42 11.93
CA GLU A 21 5.72 7.82 11.77
C GLU A 21 4.98 6.85 10.85
N ILE A 22 5.63 6.41 9.76
CA ILE A 22 5.07 5.42 8.84
C ILE A 22 4.82 4.09 9.53
N VAL A 23 5.78 3.60 10.31
CA VAL A 23 5.64 2.33 11.04
C VAL A 23 4.49 2.41 12.04
N GLY A 24 4.33 3.54 12.71
CA GLY A 24 3.20 3.78 13.61
C GLY A 24 1.86 3.70 12.88
N LEU A 25 1.76 4.31 11.70
CA LEU A 25 0.57 4.26 10.86
C LEU A 25 0.26 2.83 10.41
N ILE A 26 1.26 2.09 9.98
CA ILE A 26 1.09 0.69 9.53
C ILE A 26 0.59 -0.18 10.69
N ARG A 27 1.22 -0.07 11.87
CA ARG A 27 0.83 -0.83 13.06
C ARG A 27 -0.61 -0.54 13.48
N ARG A 28 -1.02 0.71 13.41
CA ARG A 28 -2.41 1.07 13.69
C ARG A 28 -3.38 0.36 12.76
N ASN A 29 -3.05 0.24 11.47
CA ASN A 29 -3.89 -0.50 10.54
C ASN A 29 -3.98 -1.99 10.90
N PHE A 30 -2.86 -2.61 11.27
CA PHE A 30 -2.89 -4.00 11.71
C PHE A 30 -3.81 -4.20 12.92
N LEU A 31 -3.70 -3.33 13.92
CA LEU A 31 -4.37 -3.49 15.21
C LEU A 31 -5.81 -2.95 15.24
N GLU A 32 -6.15 -2.01 14.35
CA GLU A 32 -7.48 -1.37 14.33
C GLU A 32 -8.35 -1.81 13.16
N VAL A 33 -7.75 -2.25 12.05
CA VAL A 33 -8.47 -2.61 10.82
C VAL A 33 -8.29 -4.08 10.47
N ASN A 34 -7.06 -4.50 10.19
CA ASN A 34 -6.78 -5.85 9.71
C ASN A 34 -7.01 -6.94 10.77
N ILE A 35 -7.07 -6.56 12.02
CA ILE A 35 -7.40 -7.49 13.11
C ILE A 35 -8.77 -8.17 12.87
N LYS A 36 -9.68 -7.47 12.19
CA LYS A 36 -11.00 -8.02 11.84
C LYS A 36 -10.91 -9.12 10.79
N ASP A 37 -9.87 -9.07 9.95
CA ASP A 37 -9.63 -10.08 8.90
C ASP A 37 -8.89 -11.30 9.42
N TYR A 38 -7.86 -11.08 10.25
CA TYR A 38 -6.84 -12.08 10.57
C TYR A 38 -6.77 -12.46 12.06
N GLY A 39 -7.44 -11.72 12.93
CA GLY A 39 -7.47 -11.96 14.38
C GLY A 39 -6.31 -11.30 15.12
N GLU A 40 -6.49 -11.26 16.45
CA GLU A 40 -5.60 -10.53 17.36
C GLU A 40 -4.18 -11.09 17.39
N LYS A 41 -4.05 -12.42 17.50
CA LYS A 41 -2.75 -13.08 17.61
C LYS A 41 -1.88 -12.83 16.37
N ALA A 42 -2.47 -12.99 15.18
CA ALA A 42 -1.75 -12.79 13.92
C ALA A 42 -1.33 -11.33 13.74
N MET A 43 -2.22 -10.38 14.06
CA MET A 43 -1.93 -8.96 13.87
C MET A 43 -0.97 -8.41 14.90
N ASN A 44 -1.01 -8.88 16.14
CA ASN A 44 0.01 -8.52 17.13
C ASN A 44 1.39 -9.01 16.74
N ALA A 45 1.50 -10.23 16.22
CA ALA A 45 2.77 -10.77 15.71
C ALA A 45 3.27 -9.96 14.51
N LEU A 46 2.40 -9.63 13.58
CA LEU A 46 2.76 -8.85 12.39
C LEU A 46 3.22 -7.44 12.77
N ALA A 47 2.50 -6.77 13.68
CA ALA A 47 2.88 -5.44 14.16
C ALA A 47 4.25 -5.44 14.83
N LYS A 48 4.57 -6.50 15.57
CA LYS A 48 5.86 -6.64 16.24
C LYS A 48 7.02 -6.78 15.25
N HIS A 49 6.82 -7.50 14.14
CA HIS A 49 7.85 -7.74 13.13
C HIS A 49 7.99 -6.60 12.11
N HIS A 50 6.98 -5.75 11.98
CA HIS A 50 7.01 -4.59 11.07
C HIS A 50 7.54 -3.36 11.83
N ASP A 51 8.83 -3.38 12.15
CA ASP A 51 9.52 -2.30 12.85
C ASP A 51 10.19 -1.33 11.86
N VAL A 52 10.91 -0.34 12.40
CA VAL A 52 11.58 0.68 11.60
C VAL A 52 12.67 0.06 10.71
N ASP A 53 13.42 -0.93 11.21
CA ASP A 53 14.46 -1.60 10.43
C ASP A 53 13.86 -2.37 9.24
N TRP A 54 12.74 -3.04 9.45
CA TRP A 54 11.99 -3.69 8.38
C TRP A 54 11.60 -2.66 7.30
N PHE A 55 11.05 -1.52 7.73
CA PHE A 55 10.59 -0.51 6.78
C PHE A 55 11.75 0.11 6.01
N ARG A 56 12.87 0.39 6.67
CA ARG A 56 14.07 0.90 6.01
C ARG A 56 14.58 -0.07 4.95
N GLY A 57 14.54 -1.36 5.23
CA GLY A 57 14.89 -2.40 4.27
C GLY A 57 13.97 -2.40 3.04
N LEU A 58 12.67 -2.24 3.24
CA LEU A 58 11.72 -2.11 2.16
C LEU A 58 12.01 -0.85 1.33
N ALA A 59 12.21 0.28 1.98
CA ALA A 59 12.45 1.57 1.32
C ALA A 59 13.75 1.58 0.50
N ALA A 60 14.73 0.76 0.88
CA ALA A 60 15.98 0.63 0.12
C ALA A 60 15.78 -0.05 -1.25
N ASN A 61 14.70 -0.79 -1.43
CA ASN A 61 14.42 -1.60 -2.63
C ASN A 61 13.12 -1.22 -3.32
N ALA A 62 12.50 -0.11 -2.93
CA ALA A 62 11.22 0.33 -3.48
C ALA A 62 11.19 1.86 -3.60
N ASN A 63 10.32 2.36 -4.48
CA ASN A 63 9.98 3.77 -4.52
C ASN A 63 8.81 3.98 -3.56
N VAL A 64 9.05 4.71 -2.47
CA VAL A 64 8.07 4.94 -1.42
C VAL A 64 7.58 6.38 -1.47
N TYR A 65 6.26 6.54 -1.37
CA TYR A 65 5.58 7.83 -1.34
C TYR A 65 4.84 7.98 -0.03
N VAL A 66 4.87 9.19 0.53
CA VAL A 66 4.09 9.54 1.70
C VAL A 66 3.06 10.59 1.33
N PHE A 67 1.94 10.53 2.02
CA PHE A 67 0.77 11.37 1.78
C PHE A 67 0.50 12.14 3.06
N CYS A 68 0.51 13.48 2.96
CA CYS A 68 0.52 14.32 4.13
C CYS A 68 -0.62 15.32 4.13
N ILE A 69 -1.17 15.58 5.31
CA ILE A 69 -1.97 16.77 5.59
C ILE A 69 -1.05 17.66 6.41
N GLU A 70 -0.67 18.83 5.84
CA GLU A 70 0.39 19.65 6.39
C GLU A 70 1.66 18.81 6.55
N GLU A 71 2.20 18.68 7.75
CA GLU A 71 3.41 17.89 8.00
C GLU A 71 3.11 16.46 8.51
N LYS A 72 1.83 16.16 8.77
CA LYS A 72 1.44 14.85 9.30
C LYS A 72 1.27 13.84 8.18
N ILE A 73 1.92 12.69 8.31
CA ILE A 73 1.77 11.58 7.39
C ILE A 73 0.43 10.89 7.65
N VAL A 74 -0.44 10.84 6.65
CA VAL A 74 -1.76 10.22 6.72
C VAL A 74 -1.89 8.99 5.83
N GLY A 75 -0.91 8.75 4.97
CA GLY A 75 -0.90 7.59 4.09
C GLY A 75 0.49 7.28 3.59
N VAL A 76 0.67 6.05 3.13
CA VAL A 76 1.92 5.55 2.54
C VAL A 76 1.58 4.58 1.41
N GLY A 77 2.42 4.55 0.39
CA GLY A 77 2.34 3.56 -0.67
C GLY A 77 3.70 3.35 -1.30
N SER A 78 3.93 2.17 -1.85
CA SER A 78 5.22 1.85 -2.45
C SER A 78 5.06 0.99 -3.69
N ILE A 79 6.07 1.06 -4.55
CA ILE A 79 6.16 0.24 -5.76
C ILE A 79 7.60 -0.25 -5.89
N ALA A 80 7.76 -1.50 -6.29
CA ALA A 80 9.05 -2.12 -6.52
C ALA A 80 9.01 -2.99 -7.78
N SER A 81 10.17 -3.36 -8.29
CA SER A 81 10.24 -4.39 -9.33
C SER A 81 9.79 -5.72 -8.75
N TYR A 82 8.99 -6.48 -9.50
CA TYR A 82 8.56 -7.81 -9.09
C TYR A 82 9.73 -8.78 -9.29
N TRP A 83 10.35 -9.18 -8.16
CA TRP A 83 11.50 -10.09 -8.14
C TRP A 83 12.62 -9.67 -9.12
N GLY A 84 12.92 -8.36 -9.18
CA GLY A 84 13.96 -7.83 -10.06
C GLY A 84 13.60 -7.76 -11.53
N SER A 85 12.36 -8.02 -11.91
CA SER A 85 11.88 -7.94 -13.29
C SER A 85 11.97 -6.53 -13.85
N LEU A 86 12.28 -6.40 -15.14
CA LEU A 86 12.23 -5.13 -15.86
C LEU A 86 10.85 -4.84 -16.45
N THR A 87 9.96 -5.85 -16.49
CA THR A 87 8.64 -5.76 -17.15
C THR A 87 7.48 -6.00 -16.20
N GLU A 88 7.77 -6.33 -14.96
CA GLU A 88 6.74 -6.53 -13.94
C GLU A 88 7.08 -5.77 -12.67
N SER A 89 6.05 -5.22 -12.02
CA SER A 89 6.18 -4.45 -10.78
C SER A 89 5.16 -4.91 -9.77
N ILE A 90 5.36 -4.53 -8.51
CA ILE A 90 4.47 -4.88 -7.41
C ILE A 90 4.22 -3.64 -6.56
N LEU A 91 2.96 -3.41 -6.24
CA LEU A 91 2.57 -2.39 -5.27
C LEU A 91 2.53 -3.02 -3.89
N LEU A 92 3.15 -2.34 -2.93
CA LEU A 92 3.30 -2.85 -1.56
C LEU A 92 3.02 -1.73 -0.56
N THR A 93 2.70 -2.12 0.66
CA THR A 93 2.67 -1.20 1.81
C THR A 93 1.79 0.00 1.54
N ILE A 94 0.53 -0.26 1.17
CA ILE A 94 -0.48 0.78 0.95
C ILE A 94 -1.36 0.86 2.19
N PHE A 95 -1.23 1.95 2.93
CA PHE A 95 -1.97 2.15 4.18
C PHE A 95 -2.39 3.61 4.31
N VAL A 96 -3.55 3.81 4.91
CA VAL A 96 -4.12 5.14 5.24
C VAL A 96 -4.47 5.12 6.73
N LEU A 97 -4.29 6.24 7.43
CA LEU A 97 -4.71 6.34 8.82
C LEU A 97 -6.17 5.85 8.96
N PRO A 98 -6.46 4.99 9.95
CA PRO A 98 -7.80 4.42 10.09
C PRO A 98 -8.94 5.44 10.12
N GLU A 99 -8.76 6.56 10.81
CA GLU A 99 -9.77 7.62 10.92
C GLU A 99 -10.03 8.37 9.62
N LEU A 100 -9.18 8.18 8.61
CA LEU A 100 -9.33 8.85 7.31
C LEU A 100 -9.74 7.89 6.19
N HIS A 101 -10.10 6.66 6.52
CA HIS A 101 -10.62 5.72 5.53
C HIS A 101 -11.92 6.24 4.91
N GLY A 102 -12.18 5.88 3.66
CA GLY A 102 -13.40 6.26 2.96
C GLY A 102 -13.42 7.68 2.41
N GLN A 103 -12.30 8.41 2.43
CA GLN A 103 -12.23 9.79 1.95
C GLN A 103 -11.43 9.95 0.65
N GLY A 104 -11.09 8.84 0.00
CA GLY A 104 -10.42 8.85 -1.31
C GLY A 104 -8.90 8.90 -1.26
N ILE A 105 -8.29 8.84 -0.08
CA ILE A 105 -6.82 8.87 0.05
C ILE A 105 -6.20 7.62 -0.57
N GLY A 106 -6.81 6.45 -0.35
CA GLY A 106 -6.34 5.20 -0.97
C GLY A 106 -6.30 5.29 -2.49
N ARG A 107 -7.34 5.85 -3.08
CA ARG A 107 -7.40 6.08 -4.54
C ARG A 107 -6.29 7.04 -4.98
N PHE A 108 -6.04 8.10 -4.23
CA PHE A 108 -4.96 9.05 -4.52
C PHE A 108 -3.60 8.36 -4.45
N ILE A 109 -3.39 7.45 -3.49
CA ILE A 109 -2.16 6.66 -3.41
C ILE A 109 -1.98 5.84 -4.68
N ILE A 110 -3.00 5.09 -5.10
CA ILE A 110 -2.93 4.28 -6.32
C ILE A 110 -2.62 5.17 -7.53
N GLN A 111 -3.32 6.28 -7.70
CA GLN A 111 -3.09 7.20 -8.81
C GLN A 111 -1.64 7.74 -8.82
N THR A 112 -1.07 8.01 -7.67
CA THR A 112 0.31 8.47 -7.54
C THR A 112 1.29 7.36 -7.94
N LEU A 113 1.10 6.14 -7.44
CA LEU A 113 1.95 5.00 -7.79
C LEU A 113 1.85 4.65 -9.28
N GLU A 114 0.70 4.86 -9.90
CA GLU A 114 0.48 4.60 -11.32
C GLU A 114 1.20 5.61 -12.23
N GLN A 115 1.76 6.68 -11.67
CA GLN A 115 2.61 7.61 -12.40
C GLN A 115 4.11 7.36 -12.18
N ASP A 116 4.46 6.44 -11.31
CA ASP A 116 5.88 6.08 -11.07
C ASP A 116 6.47 5.36 -12.28
N GLU A 117 7.77 5.56 -12.50
CA GLU A 117 8.48 4.94 -13.62
C GLU A 117 8.40 3.41 -13.62
N LEU A 118 8.39 2.79 -12.43
CA LEU A 118 8.29 1.34 -12.32
C LEU A 118 6.90 0.83 -12.74
N PHE A 119 5.86 1.64 -12.55
CA PHE A 119 4.54 1.31 -13.04
C PHE A 119 4.46 1.50 -14.56
N LEU A 120 4.93 2.65 -15.05
CA LEU A 120 4.80 3.02 -16.47
C LEU A 120 5.59 2.09 -17.39
N ARG A 121 6.73 1.57 -16.96
CA ARG A 121 7.52 0.63 -17.75
C ARG A 121 6.99 -0.81 -17.69
N ALA A 122 6.18 -1.14 -16.70
CA ALA A 122 5.75 -2.52 -16.48
C ALA A 122 4.62 -2.91 -17.43
N ASP A 123 4.65 -4.16 -17.88
CA ASP A 123 3.54 -4.77 -18.62
C ASP A 123 2.49 -5.31 -17.65
N ARG A 124 2.93 -5.78 -16.48
CA ARG A 124 2.07 -6.34 -15.43
C ARG A 124 2.44 -5.78 -14.07
N ILE A 125 1.42 -5.46 -13.29
CA ILE A 125 1.57 -4.97 -11.92
C ILE A 125 0.77 -5.86 -10.98
N GLU A 126 1.38 -6.31 -9.90
CA GLU A 126 0.74 -7.17 -8.91
C GLU A 126 0.50 -6.40 -7.60
N ILE A 127 -0.56 -6.78 -6.87
CA ILE A 127 -0.84 -6.28 -5.52
C ILE A 127 -1.20 -7.46 -4.62
N PRO A 128 -0.50 -7.68 -3.50
CA PRO A 128 -0.96 -8.60 -2.46
C PRO A 128 -2.01 -7.87 -1.59
N ALA A 129 -3.27 -8.24 -1.74
CA ALA A 129 -4.38 -7.56 -1.11
C ALA A 129 -4.83 -8.26 0.18
N SER A 130 -5.05 -7.49 1.25
CA SER A 130 -5.74 -8.02 2.42
C SER A 130 -7.20 -8.34 2.08
N ILE A 131 -7.85 -9.15 2.91
CA ILE A 131 -9.23 -9.61 2.66
C ILE A 131 -10.17 -8.43 2.43
N THR A 132 -10.14 -7.40 3.29
CA THR A 132 -11.03 -6.24 3.17
C THR A 132 -10.65 -5.30 2.03
N ALA A 133 -9.44 -5.38 1.49
CA ALA A 133 -8.97 -4.45 0.46
C ALA A 133 -9.29 -4.89 -0.97
N VAL A 134 -9.68 -6.16 -1.19
CA VAL A 134 -9.89 -6.71 -2.53
C VAL A 134 -10.84 -5.86 -3.37
N GLU A 135 -12.01 -5.55 -2.84
CA GLU A 135 -13.03 -4.81 -3.59
C GLU A 135 -12.55 -3.39 -3.95
N PHE A 136 -11.79 -2.77 -3.05
CA PHE A 136 -11.19 -1.47 -3.32
C PHE A 136 -10.24 -1.55 -4.53
N TYR A 137 -9.32 -2.53 -4.54
CA TYR A 137 -8.38 -2.66 -5.66
C TYR A 137 -9.06 -3.06 -6.96
N LYS A 138 -10.13 -3.86 -6.90
CA LYS A 138 -10.91 -4.19 -8.10
C LYS A 138 -11.51 -2.94 -8.72
N LYS A 139 -11.97 -1.99 -7.91
CA LYS A 139 -12.47 -0.69 -8.40
C LYS A 139 -11.36 0.15 -9.04
N GLN A 140 -10.10 -0.09 -8.69
CA GLN A 140 -8.96 0.58 -9.30
C GLN A 140 -8.46 -0.14 -10.56
N GLY A 141 -9.13 -1.19 -11.01
CA GLY A 141 -8.81 -1.88 -12.26
C GLY A 141 -7.98 -3.15 -12.10
N TYR A 142 -7.76 -3.61 -10.87
CA TYR A 142 -7.05 -4.86 -10.59
C TYR A 142 -8.04 -6.02 -10.50
N ASP A 143 -7.59 -7.22 -10.82
CA ASP A 143 -8.39 -8.43 -10.70
C ASP A 143 -7.52 -9.61 -10.27
N TYR A 144 -8.12 -10.71 -9.92
CA TYR A 144 -7.41 -11.88 -9.41
C TYR A 144 -6.33 -12.37 -10.38
N LYS A 145 -5.12 -12.56 -9.84
CA LYS A 145 -4.01 -13.12 -10.59
C LYS A 145 -4.38 -14.51 -11.11
N ASP A 146 -4.21 -14.71 -12.41
CA ASP A 146 -4.58 -15.96 -13.10
C ASP A 146 -6.04 -16.37 -12.85
N GLY A 147 -6.92 -15.44 -12.49
CA GLY A 147 -8.31 -15.72 -12.17
C GLY A 147 -8.53 -16.47 -10.85
N LEU A 148 -7.49 -16.59 -10.01
CA LEU A 148 -7.55 -17.39 -8.78
C LEU A 148 -8.06 -16.56 -7.59
N ASN A 149 -9.30 -16.84 -7.18
CA ASN A 149 -9.91 -16.26 -6.00
C ASN A 149 -9.57 -17.09 -4.76
N GLN A 150 -8.30 -17.13 -4.40
CA GLN A 150 -7.77 -17.91 -3.27
C GLN A 150 -6.76 -17.10 -2.48
N LEU A 151 -6.77 -17.27 -1.15
CA LEU A 151 -5.73 -16.70 -0.29
C LEU A 151 -4.41 -17.46 -0.51
N ASP A 152 -3.31 -16.71 -0.51
CA ASP A 152 -1.97 -17.27 -0.52
C ASP A 152 -1.57 -17.70 0.91
N ASP A 153 -0.33 -18.19 1.06
CA ASP A 153 0.18 -18.66 2.35
C ASP A 153 0.31 -17.53 3.40
N GLU A 154 0.34 -16.28 2.94
CA GLU A 154 0.43 -15.10 3.81
C GLU A 154 -0.93 -14.48 4.12
N GLY A 155 -2.02 -15.07 3.63
CA GLY A 155 -3.37 -14.56 3.85
C GLY A 155 -3.75 -13.42 2.91
N HIS A 156 -3.10 -13.29 1.76
CA HIS A 156 -3.43 -12.27 0.76
C HIS A 156 -4.11 -12.88 -0.46
N TYR A 157 -5.02 -12.11 -1.05
CA TYR A 157 -5.45 -12.34 -2.43
C TYR A 157 -4.44 -11.65 -3.35
N ARG A 158 -3.90 -12.38 -4.33
CA ARG A 158 -3.02 -11.78 -5.33
C ARG A 158 -3.87 -11.18 -6.44
N LEU A 159 -3.72 -9.89 -6.68
CA LEU A 159 -4.40 -9.17 -7.75
C LEU A 159 -3.38 -8.65 -8.74
N GLU A 160 -3.81 -8.45 -9.99
CA GLU A 160 -2.92 -7.96 -11.05
C GLU A 160 -3.66 -7.00 -11.98
N LYS A 161 -2.86 -6.19 -12.66
CA LYS A 161 -3.32 -5.27 -13.70
C LYS A 161 -2.29 -5.26 -14.81
N PHE A 162 -2.76 -5.22 -16.04
CA PHE A 162 -1.89 -5.17 -17.21
C PHE A 162 -1.94 -3.79 -17.84
N ASN A 163 -0.78 -3.22 -18.15
CA ASN A 163 -0.71 -1.98 -18.90
C ASN A 163 -0.99 -2.30 -20.38
N LYS A 164 -1.93 -1.57 -20.95
CA LYS A 164 -2.22 -1.65 -22.37
C LYS A 164 -1.22 -0.76 -23.12
N ARG A 165 -0.53 -1.35 -24.06
CA ARG A 165 0.43 -0.64 -24.92
C ARG A 165 0.02 -0.69 -26.36
#